data_b965c88048ce1d81157c8a502ac0ebb6
#
_entry.id   b965c88048ce1d81157c8a502ac0ebb6
#
_cell.length_a   1.000
_cell.length_b   1.000
_cell.length_c   1.000
_cell.angle_alpha   90.00
_cell.angle_beta   90.00
_cell.angle_gamma   90.00
#
_symmetry.space_group_name_H-M   'P 1'
#
loop_
_entity.id
_entity.type
_entity.pdbx_description
1 polymer ?
#
loop_
_entity_poly.entity_id
_entity_poly.type
_entity_poly.pdbx_seq_one_letter_code
_entity_poly.pdbx_strand_id
1 'polypeptide(L)'
;VIARVPLATAEVLRQVRRLELRTRRVVDTRFAGEYRSVFKGQGLEFAEVREYQPGDEVRAIDWHVTARMGRPFVKRFEEERELTVLFVVDVSASTGFGTGALTKLDVARELVAVLALTAARHNDRVGLLLCTDRVERLVPPRKGRRQALRVLRELLLATPLPRGTALAPVADTLARLLPHRAVL
;
A
#
# COMPACT_ATOMS: atom_id res chain seq x y z
N VAL A 1 2.55 -24.01 24.48
CA VAL A 1 3.44 -23.47 23.44
C VAL A 1 3.26 -24.35 22.22
N ILE A 2 2.39 -23.96 21.30
CA ILE A 2 2.22 -24.69 20.03
C ILE A 2 3.20 -24.03 19.05
N ALA A 3 4.37 -24.66 18.87
CA ALA A 3 5.28 -24.31 17.80
C ALA A 3 4.54 -24.59 16.46
N ARG A 4 4.12 -23.52 15.77
CA ARG A 4 3.62 -23.68 14.39
C ARG A 4 4.79 -24.14 13.52
N VAL A 5 4.66 -25.34 12.98
CA VAL A 5 5.54 -25.90 11.95
C VAL A 5 5.62 -24.90 10.79
N PRO A 6 6.82 -24.58 10.25
CA PRO A 6 6.93 -23.71 9.09
C PRO A 6 6.06 -24.27 7.96
N LEU A 7 5.11 -23.46 7.50
CA LEU A 7 4.22 -23.80 6.39
C LEU A 7 5.05 -24.11 5.14
N ALA A 8 4.84 -25.26 4.52
CA ALA A 8 5.43 -25.57 3.23
C ALA A 8 5.10 -24.46 2.21
N THR A 9 6.02 -24.12 1.32
CA THR A 9 5.88 -23.02 0.34
C THR A 9 4.54 -23.07 -0.42
N ALA A 10 4.05 -24.27 -0.74
CA ALA A 10 2.77 -24.49 -1.39
C ALA A 10 1.57 -24.09 -0.50
N GLU A 11 1.65 -24.28 0.81
CA GLU A 11 0.60 -23.89 1.74
C GLU A 11 0.54 -22.38 1.90
N VAL A 12 1.68 -21.72 2.00
CA VAL A 12 1.76 -20.24 2.03
C VAL A 12 1.16 -19.65 0.76
N LEU A 13 1.49 -20.19 -0.41
CA LEU A 13 0.91 -19.74 -1.67
C LEU A 13 -0.61 -19.94 -1.73
N ARG A 14 -1.12 -21.04 -1.21
CA ARG A 14 -2.58 -21.29 -1.08
C ARG A 14 -3.24 -20.27 -0.15
N GLN A 15 -2.61 -19.93 0.97
CA GLN A 15 -3.14 -18.94 1.93
C GLN A 15 -3.11 -17.52 1.32
N VAL A 16 -2.03 -17.13 0.65
CA VAL A 16 -1.95 -15.86 -0.09
C VAL A 16 -3.10 -15.77 -1.10
N ARG A 17 -3.29 -16.82 -1.89
CA ARG A 17 -4.37 -16.85 -2.90
C ARG A 17 -5.76 -16.82 -2.29
N ARG A 18 -5.95 -17.47 -1.15
CA ARG A 18 -7.20 -17.47 -0.39
C ARG A 18 -7.50 -16.06 0.18
N LEU A 19 -6.51 -15.39 0.75
CA LEU A 19 -6.62 -13.99 1.18
C LEU A 19 -6.93 -13.07 0.00
N GLU A 20 -6.22 -13.18 -1.10
CA GLU A 20 -6.47 -12.39 -2.31
C GLU A 20 -7.91 -12.56 -2.81
N LEU A 21 -8.44 -13.77 -2.87
CA LEU A 21 -9.80 -14.03 -3.30
C LEU A 21 -10.86 -13.48 -2.33
N ARG A 22 -10.62 -13.58 -1.02
CA ARG A 22 -11.53 -13.04 0.00
C ARG A 22 -11.57 -11.51 -0.03
N THR A 23 -10.41 -10.88 -0.16
CA THR A 23 -10.30 -9.42 -0.14
C THR A 23 -10.70 -8.78 -1.47
N ARG A 24 -10.65 -9.53 -2.58
CA ARG A 24 -10.99 -9.02 -3.91
C ARG A 24 -12.36 -8.35 -3.99
N ARG A 25 -13.40 -8.95 -3.40
CA ARG A 25 -14.75 -8.36 -3.36
C ARG A 25 -14.79 -7.04 -2.58
N VAL A 26 -14.09 -6.99 -1.45
CA VAL A 26 -14.02 -5.78 -0.60
C VAL A 26 -13.26 -4.67 -1.33
N VAL A 27 -12.15 -5.01 -1.98
CA VAL A 27 -11.34 -4.09 -2.78
C VAL A 27 -12.12 -3.59 -4.00
N ASP A 28 -12.89 -4.46 -4.68
CA ASP A 28 -13.62 -4.10 -5.91
C ASP A 28 -14.84 -3.21 -5.64
N THR A 29 -15.52 -3.37 -4.49
CA THR A 29 -16.84 -2.75 -4.28
C THR A 29 -16.85 -1.54 -3.34
N ARG A 30 -15.96 -1.45 -2.37
CA ARG A 30 -16.02 -0.41 -1.34
C ARG A 30 -14.77 0.48 -1.25
N PHE A 31 -13.58 -0.09 -1.40
CA PHE A 31 -12.35 0.65 -1.14
C PHE A 31 -11.79 1.47 -2.29
N ALA A 32 -12.17 1.20 -3.54
CA ALA A 32 -11.59 1.90 -4.69
C ALA A 32 -11.90 3.41 -4.72
N GLY A 33 -13.10 3.82 -4.26
CA GLY A 33 -13.49 5.23 -4.18
C GLY A 33 -12.93 5.93 -2.93
N GLU A 34 -13.06 5.29 -1.78
CA GLU A 34 -12.63 5.85 -0.49
C GLU A 34 -11.09 5.95 -0.38
N TYR A 35 -10.36 4.98 -0.94
CA TYR A 35 -8.91 5.00 -0.96
C TYR A 35 -8.37 6.27 -1.64
N ARG A 36 -8.93 6.68 -2.78
CA ARG A 36 -8.55 7.92 -3.47
C ARG A 36 -8.85 9.18 -2.65
N SER A 37 -9.89 9.19 -1.86
CA SER A 37 -10.28 10.37 -1.07
C SER A 37 -9.41 10.57 0.17
N VAL A 38 -8.97 9.49 0.80
CA VAL A 38 -8.16 9.51 2.02
C VAL A 38 -6.68 9.76 1.70
N PHE A 39 -6.20 9.16 0.64
CA PHE A 39 -4.80 9.23 0.25
C PHE A 39 -4.60 10.13 -0.97
N LYS A 40 -4.69 11.45 -0.81
CA LYS A 40 -4.37 12.43 -1.89
C LYS A 40 -2.87 12.74 -1.90
N GLY A 41 -2.10 12.29 -2.90
CA GLY A 41 -0.67 12.53 -3.13
C GLY A 41 -0.35 13.81 -3.97
N GLN A 42 0.87 14.09 -4.44
CA GLN A 42 1.27 15.24 -5.29
C GLN A 42 1.99 14.75 -6.55
N GLY A 43 1.34 14.78 -7.67
CA GLY A 43 1.88 14.53 -9.01
C GLY A 43 0.87 15.06 -10.04
N LEU A 44 1.35 15.53 -11.17
CA LEU A 44 0.50 15.99 -12.27
C LEU A 44 0.60 14.96 -13.40
N GLU A 45 -0.48 14.28 -13.71
CA GLU A 45 -0.58 13.44 -14.90
C GLU A 45 -1.46 14.13 -15.94
N PHE A 46 -1.08 13.99 -17.21
CA PHE A 46 -1.87 14.50 -18.32
C PHE A 46 -3.20 13.76 -18.37
N ALA A 47 -4.32 14.47 -18.13
CA ALA A 47 -5.64 13.89 -18.13
C ALA A 47 -6.34 14.01 -19.48
N GLU A 48 -6.45 15.23 -19.98
CA GLU A 48 -7.16 15.50 -21.22
C GLU A 48 -6.75 16.84 -21.87
N VAL A 49 -7.09 17.00 -23.13
CA VAL A 49 -7.06 18.30 -23.82
C VAL A 49 -8.53 18.71 -24.01
N ARG A 50 -8.91 19.88 -23.48
CA ARG A 50 -10.21 20.48 -23.69
C ARG A 50 -10.11 21.88 -24.28
N GLU A 51 -11.18 22.37 -24.84
CA GLU A 51 -11.26 23.74 -25.33
C GLU A 51 -11.08 24.74 -24.17
N TYR A 52 -10.28 25.80 -24.43
CA TYR A 52 -10.03 26.86 -23.46
C TYR A 52 -11.33 27.53 -23.03
N GLN A 53 -11.48 27.79 -21.76
CA GLN A 53 -12.56 28.60 -21.20
C GLN A 53 -12.00 29.85 -20.50
N PRO A 54 -12.73 30.98 -20.55
CA PRO A 54 -12.32 32.17 -19.81
C PRO A 54 -12.10 31.85 -18.32
N GLY A 55 -10.87 32.14 -17.83
CA GLY A 55 -10.44 31.80 -16.47
C GLY A 55 -9.41 30.68 -16.40
N ASP A 56 -9.17 29.98 -17.51
CA ASP A 56 -8.07 29.00 -17.57
C ASP A 56 -6.70 29.69 -17.62
N GLU A 57 -5.70 29.00 -17.10
CA GLU A 57 -4.34 29.51 -17.12
C GLU A 57 -3.75 29.47 -18.55
N VAL A 58 -3.37 30.62 -19.08
CA VAL A 58 -2.82 30.75 -20.44
C VAL A 58 -1.58 29.88 -20.66
N ARG A 59 -0.80 29.61 -19.60
CA ARG A 59 0.39 28.74 -19.65
C ARG A 59 0.04 27.27 -19.90
N ALA A 60 -1.20 26.86 -19.64
CA ALA A 60 -1.67 25.51 -19.88
C ALA A 60 -2.12 25.28 -21.34
N ILE A 61 -2.09 26.29 -22.20
CA ILE A 61 -2.49 26.17 -23.62
C ILE A 61 -1.54 25.22 -24.34
N ASP A 62 -2.13 24.21 -25.01
CA ASP A 62 -1.43 23.34 -25.94
C ASP A 62 -1.39 23.97 -27.33
N TRP A 63 -0.29 24.65 -27.62
CA TRP A 63 -0.12 25.34 -28.90
C TRP A 63 -0.12 24.38 -30.10
N HIS A 64 0.30 23.13 -29.96
CA HIS A 64 0.28 22.15 -31.04
C HIS A 64 -1.15 21.73 -31.43
N VAL A 65 -2.00 21.46 -30.44
CA VAL A 65 -3.41 21.14 -30.67
C VAL A 65 -4.16 22.38 -31.15
N THR A 66 -3.93 23.52 -30.52
CA THR A 66 -4.50 24.82 -30.90
C THR A 66 -4.24 25.15 -32.38
N ALA A 67 -3.00 24.97 -32.86
CA ALA A 67 -2.64 25.20 -34.24
C ALA A 67 -3.36 24.27 -35.22
N ARG A 68 -3.65 23.04 -34.84
CA ARG A 68 -4.37 22.08 -35.69
C ARG A 68 -5.89 22.30 -35.72
N MET A 69 -6.44 22.71 -34.58
CA MET A 69 -7.88 22.82 -34.40
C MET A 69 -8.41 24.24 -34.69
N GLY A 70 -7.53 25.24 -34.84
CA GLY A 70 -7.90 26.65 -35.08
C GLY A 70 -8.60 27.33 -33.89
N ARG A 71 -8.63 26.71 -32.74
CA ARG A 71 -9.22 27.20 -31.48
C ARG A 71 -8.28 26.88 -30.33
N PRO A 72 -8.23 27.70 -29.26
CA PRO A 72 -7.34 27.46 -28.14
C PRO A 72 -7.78 26.22 -27.34
N PHE A 73 -6.84 25.31 -27.08
CA PHE A 73 -7.00 24.14 -26.25
C PHE A 73 -6.03 24.19 -25.08
N VAL A 74 -6.48 23.75 -23.89
CA VAL A 74 -5.67 23.65 -22.68
C VAL A 74 -5.42 22.19 -22.32
N LYS A 75 -4.19 21.92 -21.86
CA LYS A 75 -3.85 20.66 -21.20
C LYS A 75 -4.38 20.71 -19.79
N ARG A 76 -5.28 19.78 -19.46
CA ARG A 76 -5.68 19.54 -18.10
C ARG A 76 -4.81 18.44 -17.53
N PHE A 77 -4.19 18.73 -16.42
CA PHE A 77 -3.42 17.76 -15.66
C PHE A 77 -4.25 17.36 -14.44
N GLU A 78 -4.47 16.07 -14.27
CA GLU A 78 -4.96 15.53 -12.99
C GLU A 78 -3.76 15.18 -12.13
N GLU A 79 -3.89 15.48 -10.86
CA GLU A 79 -2.84 15.20 -9.90
C GLU A 79 -2.85 13.69 -9.59
N GLU A 80 -2.10 12.89 -10.38
CA GLU A 80 -1.87 11.49 -10.05
C GLU A 80 -0.68 11.37 -9.10
N ARG A 81 -0.91 10.67 -8.03
CA ARG A 81 -0.04 10.65 -6.86
C ARG A 81 0.36 9.22 -6.54
N GLU A 82 1.56 8.84 -6.95
CA GLU A 82 2.17 7.63 -6.41
C GLU A 82 2.36 7.77 -4.90
N LEU A 83 1.66 6.96 -4.16
CA LEU A 83 1.89 6.84 -2.72
C LEU A 83 2.90 5.74 -2.44
N THR A 84 3.67 5.95 -1.39
CA THR A 84 4.44 4.89 -0.77
C THR A 84 3.74 4.48 0.51
N VAL A 85 3.20 3.26 0.53
CA VAL A 85 2.53 2.67 1.69
C VAL A 85 3.47 1.66 2.31
N LEU A 86 3.90 1.91 3.54
CA LEU A 86 4.73 0.98 4.30
C LEU A 86 3.92 0.44 5.49
N PHE A 87 3.61 -0.84 5.44
CA PHE A 87 2.96 -1.52 6.56
C PHE A 87 3.96 -1.83 7.65
N VAL A 88 3.73 -1.30 8.84
CA VAL A 88 4.52 -1.61 10.05
C VAL A 88 3.69 -2.55 10.91
N VAL A 89 4.15 -3.78 11.08
CA VAL A 89 3.42 -4.81 11.79
C VAL A 89 4.25 -5.31 12.97
N ASP A 90 3.70 -5.15 14.17
CA ASP A 90 4.26 -5.75 15.37
C ASP A 90 4.08 -7.28 15.32
N VAL A 91 5.16 -8.00 15.54
CA VAL A 91 5.19 -9.46 15.64
C VAL A 91 5.73 -9.92 17.00
N SER A 92 5.58 -9.10 18.04
CA SER A 92 5.92 -9.44 19.40
C SER A 92 5.01 -10.54 19.97
N ALA A 93 5.36 -11.05 21.14
CA ALA A 93 4.58 -12.13 21.81
C ALA A 93 3.11 -11.76 22.04
N SER A 94 2.81 -10.48 22.27
CA SER A 94 1.44 -9.98 22.50
C SER A 94 0.51 -10.11 21.29
N THR A 95 1.04 -10.23 20.08
CA THR A 95 0.25 -10.37 18.86
C THR A 95 -0.27 -11.79 18.62
N GLY A 96 0.32 -12.78 19.32
CA GLY A 96 -0.18 -14.14 19.36
C GLY A 96 -1.45 -14.32 20.20
N PHE A 97 -1.86 -13.28 20.94
CA PHE A 97 -3.08 -13.31 21.76
C PHE A 97 -4.31 -12.92 20.94
N GLY A 98 -5.46 -13.54 21.27
CA GLY A 98 -6.76 -13.22 20.68
C GLY A 98 -7.89 -13.69 21.61
N THR A 99 -9.03 -13.01 21.58
CA THR A 99 -10.23 -13.32 22.38
C THR A 99 -11.17 -14.32 21.72
N GLY A 100 -10.81 -14.87 20.57
CA GLY A 100 -11.62 -15.82 19.80
C GLY A 100 -10.76 -16.71 18.91
N ALA A 101 -11.31 -17.10 17.77
CA ALA A 101 -10.62 -17.95 16.79
C ALA A 101 -9.44 -17.25 16.07
N LEU A 102 -9.39 -15.90 16.10
CA LEU A 102 -8.38 -15.09 15.43
C LEU A 102 -7.47 -14.43 16.46
N THR A 103 -6.16 -14.43 16.16
CA THR A 103 -5.17 -13.65 16.90
C THR A 103 -5.10 -12.21 16.36
N LYS A 104 -4.49 -11.30 17.11
CA LYS A 104 -4.22 -9.93 16.64
C LYS A 104 -3.42 -9.96 15.33
N LEU A 105 -2.46 -10.87 15.21
CA LEU A 105 -1.67 -11.02 13.99
C LEU A 105 -2.52 -11.51 12.81
N ASP A 106 -3.53 -12.36 13.03
CA ASP A 106 -4.44 -12.79 11.96
C ASP A 106 -5.29 -11.62 11.44
N VAL A 107 -5.78 -10.78 12.34
CA VAL A 107 -6.51 -9.55 11.96
C VAL A 107 -5.59 -8.59 11.18
N ALA A 108 -4.35 -8.40 11.63
CA ALA A 108 -3.37 -7.58 10.91
C ALA A 108 -3.10 -8.13 9.50
N ARG A 109 -3.01 -9.46 9.33
CA ARG A 109 -2.85 -10.11 8.02
C ARG A 109 -3.99 -9.81 7.07
N GLU A 110 -5.23 -9.88 7.54
CA GLU A 110 -6.41 -9.56 6.72
C GLU A 110 -6.43 -8.09 6.32
N LEU A 111 -6.16 -7.18 7.25
CA LEU A 111 -6.12 -5.74 7.00
C LEU A 111 -5.04 -5.38 5.97
N VAL A 112 -3.80 -5.84 6.19
CA VAL A 112 -2.69 -5.60 5.26
C VAL A 112 -2.99 -6.20 3.88
N ALA A 113 -3.67 -7.35 3.81
CA ALA A 113 -4.04 -7.95 2.53
C ALA A 113 -4.98 -7.04 1.71
N VAL A 114 -6.02 -6.49 2.36
CA VAL A 114 -6.94 -5.54 1.70
C VAL A 114 -6.20 -4.32 1.22
N LEU A 115 -5.45 -3.66 2.11
CA LEU A 115 -4.79 -2.40 1.80
C LEU A 115 -3.66 -2.57 0.77
N ALA A 116 -2.82 -3.61 0.87
CA ALA A 116 -1.73 -3.86 -0.05
C ALA A 116 -2.21 -4.18 -1.48
N LEU A 117 -3.30 -4.95 -1.60
CA LEU A 117 -3.88 -5.25 -2.90
C LEU A 117 -4.59 -4.03 -3.50
N THR A 118 -5.22 -3.19 -2.66
CA THR A 118 -5.81 -1.92 -3.10
C THR A 118 -4.73 -0.96 -3.59
N ALA A 119 -3.67 -0.74 -2.81
CA ALA A 119 -2.55 0.11 -3.19
C ALA A 119 -1.88 -0.37 -4.50
N ALA A 120 -1.68 -1.68 -4.64
CA ALA A 120 -1.11 -2.25 -5.87
C ALA A 120 -1.98 -2.03 -7.12
N ARG A 121 -3.31 -1.92 -6.96
CA ARG A 121 -4.24 -1.59 -8.05
C ARG A 121 -4.17 -0.12 -8.46
N HIS A 122 -3.91 0.75 -7.50
CA HIS A 122 -3.69 2.18 -7.73
C HIS A 122 -2.25 2.50 -8.15
N ASN A 123 -1.45 1.47 -8.49
CA ASN A 123 -0.05 1.61 -8.90
C ASN A 123 0.85 2.25 -7.84
N ASP A 124 0.43 2.21 -6.57
CA ASP A 124 1.21 2.68 -5.43
C ASP A 124 2.34 1.72 -5.06
N ARG A 125 3.33 2.22 -4.35
CA ARG A 125 4.43 1.42 -3.81
C ARG A 125 4.02 0.82 -2.48
N VAL A 126 4.18 -0.49 -2.32
CA VAL A 126 3.87 -1.20 -1.08
C VAL A 126 5.10 -1.87 -0.49
N GLY A 127 5.29 -1.68 0.80
CA GLY A 127 6.36 -2.29 1.59
C GLY A 127 5.84 -2.88 2.89
N LEU A 128 6.70 -3.59 3.61
CA LEU A 128 6.40 -4.18 4.91
C LEU A 128 7.61 -4.08 5.83
N LEU A 129 7.38 -3.69 7.06
CA LEU A 129 8.33 -3.75 8.15
C LEU A 129 7.71 -4.58 9.27
N LEU A 130 8.34 -5.70 9.61
CA LEU A 130 8.00 -6.49 10.79
C LEU A 130 8.90 -6.04 11.93
N CYS A 131 8.32 -5.79 13.09
CA CYS A 131 9.04 -5.30 14.24
C CYS A 131 8.63 -5.98 15.54
N THR A 132 9.49 -5.86 16.53
CA THR A 132 9.30 -6.18 17.94
C THR A 132 9.83 -5.01 18.78
N ASP A 133 10.82 -5.22 19.62
CA ASP A 133 11.68 -4.21 20.21
C ASP A 133 12.75 -3.69 19.22
N ARG A 134 12.78 -4.23 18.02
CA ARG A 134 13.66 -3.88 16.90
C ARG A 134 13.00 -4.20 15.56
N VAL A 135 13.68 -3.83 14.47
CA VAL A 135 13.31 -4.26 13.13
C VAL A 135 13.72 -5.72 12.91
N GLU A 136 12.73 -6.58 12.67
CA GLU A 136 12.95 -8.02 12.41
C GLU A 136 13.09 -8.30 10.91
N ARG A 137 12.29 -7.62 10.11
CA ARG A 137 12.27 -7.80 8.65
C ARG A 137 11.84 -6.53 7.94
N LEU A 138 12.54 -6.18 6.87
CA LEU A 138 12.13 -5.09 5.96
C LEU A 138 11.94 -5.64 4.55
N VAL A 139 10.79 -5.37 3.96
CA VAL A 139 10.49 -5.52 2.55
C VAL A 139 10.36 -4.11 1.96
N PRO A 140 11.35 -3.62 1.20
CA PRO A 140 11.34 -2.26 0.70
C PRO A 140 10.14 -2.01 -0.21
N PRO A 141 9.57 -0.79 -0.22
CA PRO A 141 8.41 -0.44 -1.04
C PRO A 141 8.72 -0.56 -2.53
N ARG A 142 7.86 -1.27 -3.26
CA ARG A 142 7.91 -1.40 -4.72
C ARG A 142 6.49 -1.45 -5.29
N LYS A 143 6.36 -1.19 -6.58
CA LYS A 143 5.08 -1.24 -7.30
C LYS A 143 4.66 -2.66 -7.70
N GLY A 144 3.36 -2.77 -7.94
CA GLY A 144 2.75 -3.86 -8.67
C GLY A 144 2.32 -5.05 -7.82
N ARG A 145 1.43 -5.85 -8.40
CA ARG A 145 0.79 -7.01 -7.74
C ARG A 145 1.80 -8.03 -7.20
N ARG A 146 2.92 -8.26 -7.90
CA ARG A 146 3.97 -9.19 -7.42
C ARG A 146 4.55 -8.75 -6.07
N GLN A 147 4.71 -7.45 -5.88
CA GLN A 147 5.21 -6.89 -4.63
C GLN A 147 4.17 -7.03 -3.50
N ALA A 148 2.89 -6.74 -3.77
CA ALA A 148 1.84 -6.97 -2.78
C ALA A 148 1.78 -8.43 -2.33
N LEU A 149 1.85 -9.38 -3.27
CA LEU A 149 1.90 -10.81 -2.94
C LEU A 149 3.16 -11.20 -2.14
N ARG A 150 4.29 -10.55 -2.40
CA ARG A 150 5.51 -10.72 -1.59
C ARG A 150 5.32 -10.22 -0.17
N VAL A 151 4.73 -9.03 0.00
CA VAL A 151 4.38 -8.49 1.33
C VAL A 151 3.49 -9.46 2.09
N LEU A 152 2.43 -9.96 1.46
CA LEU A 152 1.53 -10.93 2.08
C LEU A 152 2.23 -12.23 2.45
N ARG A 153 3.10 -12.73 1.58
CA ARG A 153 3.87 -13.94 1.87
C ARG A 153 4.77 -13.76 3.10
N GLU A 154 5.54 -12.67 3.18
CA GLU A 154 6.42 -12.40 4.32
C GLU A 154 5.60 -12.27 5.62
N LEU A 155 4.44 -11.61 5.55
CA LEU A 155 3.55 -11.46 6.70
C LEU A 155 2.89 -12.78 7.14
N LEU A 156 2.53 -13.66 6.20
CA LEU A 156 1.98 -14.98 6.52
C LEU A 156 3.00 -15.91 7.15
N LEU A 157 4.26 -15.79 6.74
CA LEU A 157 5.37 -16.55 7.32
C LEU A 157 5.76 -16.04 8.72
N ALA A 158 5.44 -14.78 9.04
CA ALA A 158 5.74 -14.22 10.34
C ALA A 158 4.96 -14.94 11.44
N THR A 159 5.66 -15.27 12.51
CA THR A 159 5.09 -15.85 13.74
C THR A 159 5.40 -14.92 14.90
N PRO A 160 4.54 -14.85 15.94
CA PRO A 160 4.83 -14.08 17.13
C PRO A 160 6.17 -14.50 17.73
N LEU A 161 7.04 -13.54 17.93
CA LEU A 161 8.36 -13.75 18.54
C LEU A 161 8.27 -13.56 20.07
N PRO A 162 9.06 -14.31 20.87
CA PRO A 162 9.08 -14.19 22.33
C PRO A 162 9.85 -12.94 22.77
N ARG A 163 9.40 -11.77 22.32
CA ARG A 163 10.00 -10.45 22.54
C ARG A 163 8.95 -9.43 22.96
N GLY A 164 9.38 -8.37 23.62
CA GLY A 164 8.56 -7.20 23.90
C GLY A 164 8.34 -6.32 22.66
N THR A 165 7.58 -5.25 22.84
CA THR A 165 7.35 -4.22 21.84
C THR A 165 8.03 -2.93 22.27
N ALA A 166 8.86 -2.33 21.38
CA ALA A 166 9.39 -0.99 21.54
C ALA A 166 9.31 -0.26 20.18
N LEU A 167 8.49 0.79 20.14
CA LEU A 167 8.26 1.51 18.89
C LEU A 167 9.32 2.58 18.59
N ALA A 168 10.03 3.10 19.61
CA ALA A 168 11.01 4.15 19.42
C ALA A 168 12.17 3.77 18.46
N PRO A 169 12.85 2.60 18.61
CA PRO A 169 13.91 2.19 17.66
C PRO A 169 13.36 1.93 16.25
N VAL A 170 12.09 1.53 16.16
CA VAL A 170 11.40 1.31 14.88
C VAL A 170 11.13 2.65 14.20
N ALA A 171 10.64 3.65 14.94
CA ALA A 171 10.40 5.00 14.44
C ALA A 171 11.69 5.66 13.94
N ASP A 172 12.79 5.54 14.66
CA ASP A 172 14.12 6.04 14.24
C ASP A 172 14.59 5.39 12.94
N THR A 173 14.30 4.11 12.76
CA THR A 173 14.62 3.39 11.53
C THR A 173 13.75 3.86 10.37
N LEU A 174 12.45 4.05 10.61
CA LEU A 174 11.51 4.55 9.61
C LEU A 174 11.86 5.97 9.15
N ALA A 175 12.23 6.86 10.07
CA ALA A 175 12.64 8.23 9.74
C ALA A 175 13.86 8.26 8.81
N ARG A 176 14.76 7.28 8.93
CA ARG A 176 15.92 7.14 8.04
C ARG A 176 15.61 6.49 6.72
N LEU A 177 14.65 5.55 6.68
CA LEU A 177 14.28 4.80 5.48
C LEU A 177 13.33 5.56 4.55
N LEU A 178 12.53 6.46 5.10
CA LEU A 178 11.49 7.19 4.39
C LEU A 178 11.80 8.69 4.38
N PRO A 179 12.77 9.13 3.54
CA PRO A 179 13.17 10.54 3.47
C PRO A 179 12.09 11.45 2.89
N HIS A 180 11.04 10.87 2.30
CA HIS A 180 9.93 11.57 1.68
C HIS A 180 8.58 11.12 2.26
N ARG A 181 7.51 11.85 1.93
CA ARG A 181 6.15 11.56 2.39
C ARG A 181 5.76 10.12 2.08
N ALA A 182 5.53 9.33 3.10
CA ALA A 182 5.00 7.98 3.03
C ALA A 182 3.82 7.86 3.99
N VAL A 183 2.91 6.92 3.69
CA VAL A 183 1.84 6.52 4.59
C VAL A 183 2.33 5.31 5.38
N LEU A 184 2.23 5.39 6.72
CA LEU A 184 2.58 4.35 7.67
C LEU A 184 1.33 3.69 8.23
#